data_7a7c1ff444ef1823a9c84ded66df954c
#
_entry.id   7a7c1ff444ef1823a9c84ded66df954c
#
_cell.length_a   1.000
_cell.length_b   1.000
_cell.length_c   1.000
_cell.angle_alpha   90.00
_cell.angle_beta   90.00
_cell.angle_gamma   90.00
#
_symmetry.space_group_name_H-M   'P 1'
#
loop_
_entity.id
_entity.type
_entity.pdbx_description
1 polymer ?
#
loop_
_entity_poly.entity_id
_entity_poly.type
_entity_poly.pdbx_seq_one_letter_code
_entity_poly.pdbx_strand_id
1 'polypeptide(L)'
;MIRTYVIKHFSDLTALEYHNLLKLRVEVFVIEQNCPYPEVDGIDPFCFHLSVKNNEKEIIGTSRIIPKGIVHQEWSIGRLVVKENFRRKKIASNILIKSIEFIYNQENNKTEKIRIDALKYLEQFYKNYQFSPIKEYKEYDWDYIEMILN
;
A
#
# COMPACT_ATOMS: atom_id res chain seq x y z
N MET A 1 22.80 -1.52 3.49
CA MET A 1 21.83 -2.61 3.32
C MET A 1 21.17 -2.48 1.95
N ILE A 2 21.21 -3.55 1.18
CA ILE A 2 20.58 -3.59 -0.14
C ILE A 2 19.14 -4.04 0.00
N ARG A 3 18.22 -3.30 -0.63
CA ARG A 3 16.79 -3.65 -0.67
C ARG A 3 16.37 -3.72 -2.13
N THR A 4 15.53 -4.70 -2.44
CA THR A 4 15.02 -4.88 -3.79
C THR A 4 13.53 -4.58 -3.80
N TYR A 5 13.11 -3.68 -4.67
CA TYR A 5 11.71 -3.29 -4.85
C TYR A 5 11.21 -3.89 -6.15
N VAL A 6 10.14 -4.67 -6.07
CA VAL A 6 9.56 -5.35 -7.23
C VAL A 6 8.06 -5.10 -7.25
N ILE A 7 7.52 -4.75 -8.42
CA ILE A 7 6.08 -4.58 -8.61
C ILE A 7 5.61 -5.60 -9.62
N LYS A 8 4.61 -6.42 -9.23
CA LYS A 8 4.02 -7.42 -10.11
C LYS A 8 2.50 -7.37 -10.01
N HIS A 9 1.82 -7.59 -11.14
CA HIS A 9 0.38 -7.86 -11.11
C HIS A 9 0.15 -9.19 -10.38
N PHE A 10 -0.99 -9.32 -9.73
CA PHE A 10 -1.35 -10.54 -9.00
C PHE A 10 -1.14 -11.80 -9.86
N SER A 11 -1.53 -11.74 -11.13
CA SER A 11 -1.42 -12.89 -12.05
C SER A 11 0.03 -13.34 -12.29
N ASP A 12 1.01 -12.48 -12.01
CA ASP A 12 2.43 -12.78 -12.19
C ASP A 12 3.12 -13.19 -10.89
N LEU A 13 2.40 -13.15 -9.76
CA LEU A 13 2.93 -13.58 -8.47
C LEU A 13 2.89 -15.09 -8.37
N THR A 14 3.95 -15.68 -7.82
CA THR A 14 3.88 -17.09 -7.43
C THR A 14 3.02 -17.23 -6.18
N ALA A 15 2.53 -18.44 -5.93
CA ALA A 15 1.78 -18.71 -4.71
C ALA A 15 2.59 -18.35 -3.46
N LEU A 16 3.88 -18.67 -3.46
CA LEU A 16 4.75 -18.36 -2.32
C LEU A 16 4.96 -16.85 -2.14
N GLU A 17 5.14 -16.12 -3.24
CA GLU A 17 5.27 -14.66 -3.17
C GLU A 17 4.02 -14.04 -2.55
N TYR A 18 2.85 -14.45 -3.01
CA TYR A 18 1.60 -13.93 -2.46
C TYR A 18 1.41 -14.34 -0.99
N HIS A 19 1.72 -15.59 -0.67
CA HIS A 19 1.66 -16.08 0.72
C HIS A 19 2.50 -15.20 1.64
N ASN A 20 3.74 -14.90 1.24
CA ASN A 20 4.65 -14.13 2.08
C ASN A 20 4.24 -12.67 2.25
N LEU A 21 3.74 -12.03 1.18
CA LEU A 21 3.27 -10.64 1.33
C LEU A 21 1.99 -10.58 2.15
N LEU A 22 1.09 -11.54 1.99
CA LEU A 22 -0.15 -11.59 2.76
C LEU A 22 0.14 -11.87 4.24
N LYS A 23 1.11 -12.72 4.53
CA LYS A 23 1.55 -12.99 5.90
C LYS A 23 1.98 -11.70 6.60
N LEU A 24 2.80 -10.88 5.92
CA LEU A 24 3.23 -9.58 6.48
C LEU A 24 2.03 -8.66 6.72
N ARG A 25 1.08 -8.60 5.79
CA ARG A 25 -0.12 -7.78 5.93
C ARG A 25 -0.95 -8.20 7.13
N VAL A 26 -1.14 -9.50 7.32
CA VAL A 26 -1.90 -10.02 8.46
C VAL A 26 -1.18 -9.72 9.77
N GLU A 27 0.14 -9.91 9.83
CA GLU A 27 0.92 -9.61 11.03
C GLU A 27 0.75 -8.17 11.48
N VAL A 28 0.70 -7.21 10.56
CA VAL A 28 0.60 -5.79 10.89
C VAL A 28 -0.85 -5.36 11.06
N PHE A 29 -1.69 -5.58 10.07
CA PHE A 29 -3.04 -5.01 10.06
C PHE A 29 -4.00 -5.73 11.00
N VAL A 30 -3.86 -7.04 11.16
CA VAL A 30 -4.78 -7.81 12.00
C VAL A 30 -4.20 -8.04 13.39
N ILE A 31 -2.97 -8.54 13.47
CA ILE A 31 -2.39 -8.94 14.76
C ILE A 31 -1.82 -7.74 15.51
N GLU A 32 -0.89 -7.00 14.92
CA GLU A 32 -0.24 -5.86 15.60
C GLU A 32 -1.25 -4.76 15.93
N GLN A 33 -2.13 -4.40 14.99
CA GLN A 33 -3.13 -3.37 15.19
C GLN A 33 -4.35 -3.87 15.97
N ASN A 34 -4.42 -5.16 16.23
CA ASN A 34 -5.55 -5.77 16.92
C ASN A 34 -6.90 -5.38 16.29
N CYS A 35 -6.95 -5.43 14.97
CA CYS A 35 -8.13 -5.04 14.22
C CYS A 35 -8.63 -6.24 13.40
N PRO A 36 -9.61 -6.99 13.92
CA PRO A 36 -10.12 -8.19 13.25
C PRO A 36 -11.04 -7.80 12.09
N TYR A 37 -10.46 -7.51 10.93
CA TYR A 37 -11.24 -7.17 9.76
C TYR A 37 -10.76 -8.04 8.58
N PRO A 38 -11.58 -8.16 7.50
CA PRO A 38 -11.26 -9.08 6.41
C PRO A 38 -10.09 -8.56 5.57
N GLU A 39 -8.88 -9.02 5.90
CA GLU A 39 -7.68 -8.66 5.15
C GLU A 39 -7.75 -9.18 3.72
N VAL A 40 -8.29 -10.38 3.53
CA VAL A 40 -8.54 -10.95 2.21
C VAL A 40 -9.93 -10.48 1.77
N ASP A 41 -9.98 -9.45 0.94
CA ASP A 41 -11.21 -8.74 0.60
C ASP A 41 -11.68 -8.96 -0.84
N GLY A 42 -11.01 -9.84 -1.60
CA GLY A 42 -11.37 -10.11 -2.99
C GLY A 42 -10.79 -9.10 -3.98
N ILE A 43 -10.06 -8.10 -3.52
CA ILE A 43 -9.51 -7.04 -4.37
C ILE A 43 -8.13 -7.40 -4.91
N ASP A 44 -7.33 -8.14 -4.14
CA ASP A 44 -5.96 -8.48 -4.51
C ASP A 44 -5.80 -9.03 -5.94
N PRO A 45 -6.70 -9.90 -6.45
CA PRO A 45 -6.53 -10.45 -7.79
C PRO A 45 -6.52 -9.40 -8.93
N PHE A 46 -7.05 -8.21 -8.68
CA PHE A 46 -7.12 -7.14 -9.68
C PHE A 46 -5.97 -6.15 -9.58
N CYS A 47 -5.07 -6.34 -8.64
CA CYS A 47 -4.10 -5.31 -8.26
C CYS A 47 -2.68 -5.68 -8.64
N PHE A 48 -1.84 -4.64 -8.72
CA PHE A 48 -0.39 -4.79 -8.69
C PHE A 48 0.05 -4.77 -7.22
N HIS A 49 1.11 -5.50 -6.93
CA HIS A 49 1.65 -5.58 -5.58
C HIS A 49 3.13 -5.23 -5.60
N LEU A 50 3.52 -4.25 -4.79
CA LEU A 50 4.92 -3.91 -4.59
C LEU A 50 5.42 -4.69 -3.38
N SER A 51 6.58 -5.32 -3.53
CA SER A 51 7.27 -6.02 -2.44
C SER A 51 8.66 -5.46 -2.27
N VAL A 52 9.09 -5.30 -1.02
CA VAL A 52 10.45 -4.92 -0.66
C VAL A 52 11.11 -6.13 -0.01
N LYS A 53 12.24 -6.56 -0.56
CA LYS A 53 13.00 -7.67 -0.01
C LYS A 53 14.34 -7.18 0.53
N ASN A 54 14.77 -7.75 1.64
CA ASN A 54 16.11 -7.50 2.18
C ASN A 54 17.14 -8.44 1.55
N ASN A 55 18.39 -8.42 2.04
CA ASN A 55 19.46 -9.28 1.53
C ASN A 55 19.15 -10.77 1.67
N GLU A 56 18.33 -11.14 2.65
CA GLU A 56 17.97 -12.52 2.93
C GLU A 56 16.72 -12.94 2.18
N LYS A 57 16.26 -12.08 1.24
CA LYS A 57 15.06 -12.29 0.43
C LYS A 57 13.77 -12.37 1.24
N GLU A 58 13.80 -11.85 2.46
CA GLU A 58 12.60 -11.72 3.28
C GLU A 58 11.79 -10.51 2.81
N ILE A 59 10.47 -10.64 2.71
CA ILE A 59 9.59 -9.50 2.41
C ILE A 59 9.43 -8.67 3.67
N ILE A 60 9.92 -7.43 3.64
CA ILE A 60 9.92 -6.52 4.78
C ILE A 60 8.97 -5.34 4.59
N GLY A 61 8.39 -5.19 3.42
CA GLY A 61 7.42 -4.14 3.14
C GLY A 61 6.62 -4.48 1.90
N THR A 62 5.43 -3.90 1.80
CA THR A 62 4.57 -4.09 0.64
C THR A 62 3.57 -2.95 0.50
N SER A 63 3.00 -2.81 -0.69
CA SER A 63 1.83 -1.98 -0.94
C SER A 63 0.97 -2.65 -1.99
N ARG A 64 -0.32 -2.29 -1.99
CA ARG A 64 -1.28 -2.74 -2.99
C ARG A 64 -1.63 -1.54 -3.88
N ILE A 65 -1.39 -1.68 -5.18
CA ILE A 65 -1.65 -0.63 -6.17
C ILE A 65 -2.90 -1.05 -6.95
N ILE A 66 -3.98 -0.31 -6.76
CA ILE A 66 -5.30 -0.67 -7.25
C ILE A 66 -5.60 0.14 -8.51
N PRO A 67 -5.79 -0.52 -9.67
CA PRO A 67 -6.15 0.18 -10.89
C PRO A 67 -7.45 0.98 -10.77
N LYS A 68 -7.56 2.04 -11.55
CA LYS A 68 -8.76 2.86 -11.57
C LYS A 68 -9.98 2.04 -11.94
N GLY A 69 -11.11 2.34 -11.30
CA GLY A 69 -12.37 1.67 -11.55
C GLY A 69 -12.62 0.42 -10.72
N ILE A 70 -11.68 0.00 -9.87
CA ILE A 70 -11.85 -1.18 -9.01
C ILE A 70 -12.49 -0.78 -7.67
N VAL A 71 -11.86 0.11 -6.92
CA VAL A 71 -12.37 0.59 -5.63
C VAL A 71 -12.85 2.04 -5.77
N HIS A 72 -12.07 2.87 -6.44
CA HIS A 72 -12.40 4.26 -6.74
C HIS A 72 -12.34 4.48 -8.24
N GLN A 73 -12.82 5.62 -8.71
CA GLN A 73 -12.67 6.00 -10.12
C GLN A 73 -11.19 6.21 -10.46
N GLU A 74 -10.43 6.71 -9.50
CA GLU A 74 -9.00 6.96 -9.63
C GLU A 74 -8.21 5.69 -9.27
N TRP A 75 -6.91 5.67 -9.64
CA TRP A 75 -5.97 4.72 -9.06
C TRP A 75 -5.93 4.92 -7.55
N SER A 76 -5.61 3.84 -6.84
CA SER A 76 -5.50 3.89 -5.38
C SER A 76 -4.28 3.12 -4.92
N ILE A 77 -3.76 3.48 -3.74
CA ILE A 77 -2.66 2.78 -3.09
C ILE A 77 -3.15 2.43 -1.70
N GLY A 78 -3.03 1.17 -1.33
CA GLY A 78 -3.44 0.71 -0.02
C GLY A 78 -2.52 -0.37 0.51
N ARG A 79 -2.85 -0.87 1.70
CA ARG A 79 -2.10 -1.94 2.36
C ARG A 79 -0.60 -1.65 2.40
N LEU A 80 -0.22 -0.37 2.60
CA LEU A 80 1.16 0.04 2.72
C LEU A 80 1.64 -0.31 4.12
N VAL A 81 2.63 -1.17 4.21
CA VAL A 81 3.10 -1.68 5.51
C VAL A 81 4.59 -1.98 5.44
N VAL A 82 5.26 -1.77 6.56
CA VAL A 82 6.67 -2.13 6.77
C VAL A 82 6.74 -2.98 8.03
N LYS A 83 7.49 -4.07 7.95
CA LYS A 83 7.70 -4.97 9.08
C LYS A 83 8.32 -4.20 10.25
N GLU A 84 7.88 -4.46 11.48
CA GLU A 84 8.20 -3.67 12.66
C GLU A 84 9.70 -3.38 12.81
N ASN A 85 10.53 -4.42 12.67
CA ASN A 85 11.98 -4.28 12.86
C ASN A 85 12.68 -3.42 11.80
N PHE A 86 11.98 -3.10 10.71
CA PHE A 86 12.55 -2.36 9.59
C PHE A 86 11.96 -0.96 9.43
N ARG A 87 11.19 -0.49 10.41
CA ARG A 87 10.59 0.84 10.39
C ARG A 87 11.64 1.91 10.71
N ARG A 88 11.30 3.18 10.41
CA ARG A 88 12.14 4.36 10.63
C ARG A 88 13.40 4.35 9.76
N LYS A 89 13.36 3.67 8.62
CA LYS A 89 14.45 3.59 7.65
C LYS A 89 14.02 4.09 6.28
N LYS A 90 12.97 4.91 6.24
CA LYS A 90 12.41 5.50 5.02
C LYS A 90 11.87 4.47 4.01
N ILE A 91 11.63 3.23 4.43
CA ILE A 91 11.11 2.20 3.53
C ILE A 91 9.68 2.53 3.13
N ALA A 92 8.83 2.96 4.07
CA ALA A 92 7.44 3.34 3.76
C ALA A 92 7.39 4.48 2.73
N SER A 93 8.24 5.49 2.89
CA SER A 93 8.34 6.59 1.94
C SER A 93 8.74 6.12 0.55
N ASN A 94 9.72 5.23 0.49
CA ASN A 94 10.19 4.68 -0.79
C ASN A 94 9.10 3.83 -1.45
N ILE A 95 8.35 3.04 -0.67
CA ILE A 95 7.22 2.25 -1.18
C ILE A 95 6.19 3.18 -1.80
N LEU A 96 5.82 4.25 -1.09
CA LEU A 96 4.83 5.21 -1.58
C LEU A 96 5.30 5.88 -2.86
N ILE A 97 6.52 6.39 -2.89
CA ILE A 97 7.08 7.06 -4.07
C ILE A 97 7.10 6.11 -5.26
N LYS A 98 7.58 4.89 -5.08
CA LYS A 98 7.65 3.91 -6.18
C LYS A 98 6.28 3.47 -6.66
N SER A 99 5.30 3.40 -5.76
CA SER A 99 3.92 3.10 -6.13
C SER A 99 3.33 4.23 -6.99
N ILE A 100 3.57 5.49 -6.62
CA ILE A 100 3.12 6.66 -7.37
C ILE A 100 3.79 6.69 -8.75
N GLU A 101 5.10 6.50 -8.80
CA GLU A 101 5.85 6.48 -10.07
C GLU A 101 5.33 5.39 -11.00
N PHE A 102 5.02 4.21 -10.44
CA PHE A 102 4.46 3.11 -11.23
C PHE A 102 3.15 3.53 -11.88
N ILE A 103 2.26 4.17 -11.13
CA ILE A 103 0.97 4.63 -11.64
C ILE A 103 1.18 5.67 -12.76
N TYR A 104 2.05 6.63 -12.55
CA TYR A 104 2.35 7.63 -13.55
C TYR A 104 2.89 7.01 -14.84
N ASN A 105 3.74 5.99 -14.72
CA ASN A 105 4.28 5.30 -15.88
C ASN A 105 3.22 4.48 -16.62
N GLN A 106 2.28 3.85 -15.89
CA GLN A 106 1.20 3.10 -16.49
C GLN A 106 0.29 3.99 -17.34
N GLU A 107 0.02 5.19 -16.88
CA GLU A 107 -0.85 6.13 -17.57
C GLU A 107 -0.09 7.08 -18.50
N ASN A 108 1.25 7.05 -18.47
CA ASN A 108 2.10 8.00 -19.16
C ASN A 108 1.66 9.44 -18.84
N ASN A 109 1.36 9.70 -17.56
CA ASN A 109 0.78 10.97 -17.11
C ASN A 109 1.20 11.24 -15.66
N LYS A 110 2.04 12.26 -15.46
CA LYS A 110 2.54 12.63 -14.13
C LYS A 110 1.54 13.44 -13.31
N THR A 111 0.35 13.69 -13.85
CA THR A 111 -0.72 14.39 -13.15
C THR A 111 -1.93 13.47 -12.89
N GLU A 112 -1.75 12.16 -13.05
CA GLU A 112 -2.80 11.19 -12.78
C GLU A 112 -3.22 11.29 -11.31
N LYS A 113 -4.54 11.32 -11.08
CA LYS A 113 -5.07 11.43 -9.72
C LYS A 113 -4.99 10.08 -9.02
N ILE A 114 -4.64 10.13 -7.73
CA ILE A 114 -4.52 8.93 -6.89
C ILE A 114 -5.31 9.17 -5.62
N ARG A 115 -6.26 8.29 -5.32
CA ARG A 115 -7.11 8.38 -4.13
C ARG A 115 -6.71 7.30 -3.14
N ILE A 116 -6.63 7.64 -1.85
CA ILE A 116 -6.28 6.69 -0.80
C ILE A 116 -7.30 6.73 0.34
N ASP A 117 -7.39 5.60 1.03
CA ASP A 117 -8.12 5.47 2.29
C ASP A 117 -7.10 5.14 3.36
N ALA A 118 -6.74 6.10 4.17
CA ALA A 118 -5.65 5.99 5.13
C ALA A 118 -6.17 6.01 6.57
N LEU A 119 -5.42 5.37 7.46
CA LEU A 119 -5.67 5.55 8.88
C LEU A 119 -5.40 7.02 9.24
N LYS A 120 -6.30 7.62 10.03
CA LYS A 120 -6.26 9.05 10.34
C LYS A 120 -4.92 9.49 10.93
N TYR A 121 -4.28 8.65 11.75
CA TYR A 121 -3.01 9.03 12.35
C TYR A 121 -1.85 9.11 11.36
N LEU A 122 -2.04 8.63 10.12
CA LEU A 122 -1.06 8.72 9.05
C LEU A 122 -1.28 9.92 8.14
N GLU A 123 -2.25 10.78 8.44
CA GLU A 123 -2.59 11.91 7.60
C GLU A 123 -1.38 12.78 7.26
N GLN A 124 -0.56 13.11 8.27
CA GLN A 124 0.60 13.97 8.03
C GLN A 124 1.63 13.32 7.13
N PHE A 125 1.82 12.00 7.26
CA PHE A 125 2.71 11.25 6.38
C PHE A 125 2.31 11.45 4.91
N TYR A 126 1.03 11.29 4.60
CA TYR A 126 0.55 11.44 3.22
C TYR A 126 0.55 12.90 2.77
N LYS A 127 0.26 13.84 3.66
CA LYS A 127 0.36 15.27 3.33
C LYS A 127 1.77 15.65 2.90
N ASN A 128 2.78 15.04 3.47
CA ASN A 128 4.17 15.29 3.09
C ASN A 128 4.45 14.89 1.64
N TYR A 129 3.60 14.05 1.05
CA TYR A 129 3.71 13.63 -0.35
C TYR A 129 2.61 14.23 -1.21
N GLN A 130 2.06 15.38 -0.79
CA GLN A 130 1.13 16.21 -1.54
C GLN A 130 -0.30 15.64 -1.62
N PHE A 131 -0.65 14.68 -0.81
CA PHE A 131 -2.04 14.23 -0.67
C PHE A 131 -2.82 15.25 0.13
N SER A 132 -4.05 15.53 -0.29
CA SER A 132 -4.97 16.45 0.38
C SER A 132 -6.16 15.71 0.94
N PRO A 133 -6.64 16.08 2.14
CA PRO A 133 -7.77 15.39 2.76
C PRO A 133 -9.09 15.70 2.05
N ILE A 134 -9.97 14.69 1.97
CA ILE A 134 -11.31 14.84 1.41
C ILE A 134 -12.35 14.72 2.51
N LYS A 135 -12.35 13.60 3.24
CA LYS A 135 -13.30 13.37 4.33
C LYS A 135 -12.75 12.36 5.33
N GLU A 136 -13.28 12.44 6.57
CA GLU A 136 -12.96 11.46 7.61
C GLU A 136 -14.15 10.52 7.77
N TYR A 137 -13.86 9.28 8.17
CA TYR A 137 -14.91 8.29 8.44
C TYR A 137 -14.37 7.25 9.42
N LYS A 138 -15.28 6.46 9.98
CA LYS A 138 -14.92 5.41 10.92
C LYS A 138 -15.34 4.06 10.36
N GLU A 139 -14.48 3.05 10.50
CA GLU A 139 -14.75 1.69 10.08
C GLU A 139 -14.02 0.74 11.01
N TYR A 140 -14.67 -0.31 11.49
CA TYR A 140 -14.10 -1.27 12.44
C TYR A 140 -13.47 -0.60 13.66
N ASP A 141 -14.11 0.46 14.19
CA ASP A 141 -13.66 1.24 15.35
C ASP A 141 -12.35 2.00 15.13
N TRP A 142 -11.87 2.11 13.88
CA TRP A 142 -10.71 2.90 13.53
C TRP A 142 -11.13 4.16 12.78
N ASP A 143 -10.39 5.23 13.00
CA ASP A 143 -10.61 6.49 12.29
C ASP A 143 -9.79 6.50 11.00
N TYR A 144 -10.47 6.75 9.89
CA TYR A 144 -9.87 6.81 8.56
C TYR A 144 -10.02 8.20 7.96
N ILE A 145 -9.18 8.50 6.99
CA ILE A 145 -9.28 9.71 6.19
C ILE A 145 -9.09 9.35 4.72
N GLU A 146 -10.01 9.82 3.89
CA GLU A 146 -9.90 9.69 2.45
C GLU A 146 -9.12 10.89 1.94
N MET A 147 -8.10 10.64 1.11
CA MET A 147 -7.21 11.69 0.62
C MET A 147 -6.99 11.52 -0.88
N ILE A 148 -6.57 12.60 -1.54
CA ILE A 148 -6.31 12.59 -2.98
C ILE A 148 -5.01 13.32 -3.31
N LEU A 149 -4.28 12.77 -4.26
CA LEU A 149 -3.13 13.39 -4.90
C LEU A 149 -3.59 13.85 -6.28
N ASN A 150 -3.44 15.15 -6.55
CA ASN A 150 -3.78 15.74 -7.84
C ASN A 150 -2.54 16.07 -8.66
#